data_9630315a69726d403a51ad46c6c0494f
#
_entry.id   9630315a69726d403a51ad46c6c0494f
#
_cell.length_a   1.000
_cell.length_b   1.000
_cell.length_c   1.000
_cell.angle_alpha   90.00
_cell.angle_beta   90.00
_cell.angle_gamma   90.00
#
_symmetry.space_group_name_H-M   'P 1'
#
loop_
_entity.id
_entity.type
_entity.pdbx_description
1 polymer ?
#
loop_
_entity_poly.entity_id
_entity_poly.type
_entity_poly.pdbx_seq_one_letter_code
_entity_poly.pdbx_strand_id
1 'polypeptide(L)'
;KPDESLELKPPMERGAADEMIADFIRDNTDIDGIVCCSDLLAASAISALKRHGISVPGDVAVTGYDDLEVGARMSPSLTTVSQDIRAGGAQLVKKMMGMLSGKQVRDSIFDSSLVVRESSLRGGQ
;
A
#
# COMPACT_ATOMS: atom_id res chain seq x y z
N LYS A 1 -5.97 -16.73 13.26
CA LYS A 1 -4.75 -15.97 13.61
C LYS A 1 -3.99 -15.76 12.31
N PRO A 2 -3.43 -14.59 12.02
CA PRO A 2 -2.61 -14.40 10.84
C PRO A 2 -1.44 -15.40 10.83
N ASP A 3 -1.08 -15.88 9.66
CA ASP A 3 0.11 -16.71 9.47
C ASP A 3 1.32 -15.80 9.32
N GLU A 4 2.19 -15.79 10.33
CA GLU A 4 3.37 -14.92 10.36
C GLU A 4 4.40 -15.29 9.26
N SER A 5 4.34 -16.49 8.68
CA SER A 5 5.19 -16.89 7.56
C SER A 5 4.84 -16.15 6.26
N LEU A 6 3.63 -15.60 6.17
CA LEU A 6 3.14 -14.78 5.06
C LEU A 6 3.33 -13.26 5.28
N GLU A 7 3.99 -12.87 6.38
CA GLU A 7 4.31 -11.48 6.65
C GLU A 7 5.74 -11.15 6.23
N LEU A 8 5.89 -10.27 5.23
CA LEU A 8 7.17 -9.78 4.76
C LEU A 8 7.44 -8.36 5.28
N LYS A 9 8.61 -8.15 5.88
CA LYS A 9 9.08 -6.85 6.38
C LYS A 9 10.30 -6.37 5.60
N PRO A 10 10.13 -5.87 4.37
CA PRO A 10 11.25 -5.42 3.56
C PRO A 10 11.86 -4.13 4.14
N PRO A 11 13.18 -3.93 3.97
CA PRO A 11 13.82 -2.68 4.34
C PRO A 11 13.28 -1.53 3.47
N MET A 12 13.26 -0.31 4.02
CA MET A 12 12.78 0.89 3.31
C MET A 12 13.77 1.41 2.25
N GLU A 13 14.94 0.78 2.11
CA GLU A 13 15.96 1.16 1.14
C GLU A 13 15.57 0.73 -0.27
N ARG A 14 15.78 1.64 -1.24
CA ARG A 14 15.48 1.35 -2.66
C ARG A 14 16.30 0.16 -3.15
N GLY A 15 15.62 -0.80 -3.78
CA GLY A 15 16.25 -1.98 -4.38
C GLY A 15 16.32 -3.19 -3.45
N ALA A 16 16.60 -3.01 -2.15
CA ALA A 16 16.64 -4.14 -1.21
C ALA A 16 15.26 -4.77 -1.01
N ALA A 17 14.19 -3.98 -1.05
CA ALA A 17 12.83 -4.47 -1.00
C ALA A 17 12.47 -5.34 -2.22
N ASP A 18 12.95 -4.99 -3.41
CA ASP A 18 12.60 -5.67 -4.66
C ASP A 18 13.09 -7.11 -4.70
N GLU A 19 14.33 -7.36 -4.26
CA GLU A 19 14.91 -8.71 -4.19
C GLU A 19 14.19 -9.56 -3.14
N MET A 20 13.97 -9.01 -1.95
CA MET A 20 13.28 -9.72 -0.87
C MET A 20 11.83 -10.07 -1.25
N ILE A 21 11.12 -9.17 -1.93
CA ILE A 21 9.77 -9.44 -2.44
C ILE A 21 9.81 -10.52 -3.52
N ALA A 22 10.80 -10.47 -4.43
CA ALA A 22 10.94 -11.48 -5.48
C ALA A 22 11.21 -12.87 -4.92
N ASP A 23 12.07 -12.97 -3.91
CA ASP A 23 12.37 -14.23 -3.22
C ASP A 23 11.13 -14.76 -2.49
N PHE A 24 10.42 -13.90 -1.78
CA PHE A 24 9.19 -14.25 -1.08
C PHE A 24 8.11 -14.80 -2.03
N ILE A 25 7.91 -14.16 -3.19
CA ILE A 25 6.95 -14.60 -4.21
C ILE A 25 7.36 -15.97 -4.78
N ARG A 26 8.65 -16.17 -5.01
CA ARG A 26 9.17 -17.45 -5.53
C ARG A 26 8.94 -18.59 -4.54
N ASP A 27 9.10 -18.32 -3.25
CA ASP A 27 9.00 -19.33 -2.19
C ASP A 27 7.54 -19.59 -1.75
N ASN A 28 6.58 -18.72 -2.15
CA ASN A 28 5.16 -18.81 -1.83
C ASN A 28 4.31 -18.77 -3.10
N THR A 29 4.28 -19.85 -3.86
CA THR A 29 3.63 -19.91 -5.18
C THR A 29 2.11 -20.05 -5.14
N ASP A 30 1.52 -20.25 -3.97
CA ASP A 30 0.09 -20.45 -3.73
C ASP A 30 -0.64 -19.19 -3.24
N ILE A 31 0.08 -18.06 -3.10
CA ILE A 31 -0.55 -16.78 -2.76
C ILE A 31 -1.36 -16.25 -3.95
N ASP A 32 -2.55 -15.73 -3.68
CA ASP A 32 -3.45 -15.13 -4.67
C ASP A 32 -3.70 -13.63 -4.44
N GLY A 33 -3.14 -13.07 -3.38
CA GLY A 33 -3.23 -11.66 -3.05
C GLY A 33 -2.08 -11.15 -2.18
N ILE A 34 -1.65 -9.90 -2.42
CA ILE A 34 -0.63 -9.20 -1.65
C ILE A 34 -1.20 -7.87 -1.18
N VAL A 35 -1.18 -7.65 0.14
CA VAL A 35 -1.55 -6.38 0.76
C VAL A 35 -0.28 -5.66 1.20
N CYS A 36 0.00 -4.52 0.60
CA CYS A 36 1.17 -3.71 0.90
C CYS A 36 0.80 -2.54 1.80
N CYS A 37 1.66 -2.23 2.78
CA CYS A 37 1.46 -1.10 3.68
C CYS A 37 1.79 0.27 3.05
N SER A 38 2.23 0.31 1.79
CA SER A 38 2.38 1.53 1.01
C SER A 38 2.28 1.27 -0.50
N ASP A 39 1.95 2.30 -1.27
CA ASP A 39 1.89 2.22 -2.74
C ASP A 39 3.27 1.97 -3.37
N LEU A 40 4.34 2.43 -2.73
CA LEU A 40 5.70 2.20 -3.22
C LEU A 40 6.08 0.71 -3.12
N LEU A 41 5.75 0.06 -2.00
CA LEU A 41 5.95 -1.39 -1.86
C LEU A 41 5.05 -2.18 -2.81
N ALA A 42 3.81 -1.73 -3.02
CA ALA A 42 2.92 -2.34 -4.02
C ALA A 42 3.49 -2.24 -5.43
N ALA A 43 4.10 -1.10 -5.79
CA ALA A 43 4.78 -0.92 -7.07
C ALA A 43 5.95 -1.90 -7.24
N SER A 44 6.77 -2.09 -6.19
CA SER A 44 7.85 -3.09 -6.17
C SER A 44 7.31 -4.51 -6.32
N ALA A 45 6.23 -4.85 -5.60
CA ALA A 45 5.58 -6.16 -5.69
C ALA A 45 5.06 -6.44 -7.11
N ILE A 46 4.33 -5.50 -7.72
CA ILE A 46 3.83 -5.62 -9.10
C ILE A 46 4.99 -5.78 -10.08
N SER A 47 6.08 -5.03 -9.90
CA SER A 47 7.27 -5.15 -10.74
C SER A 47 7.93 -6.53 -10.60
N ALA A 48 8.05 -7.05 -9.38
CA ALA A 48 8.61 -8.38 -9.11
C ALA A 48 7.75 -9.48 -9.74
N LEU A 49 6.41 -9.46 -9.50
CA LEU A 49 5.45 -10.40 -10.10
C LEU A 49 5.59 -10.43 -11.62
N LYS A 50 5.62 -9.25 -12.26
CA LYS A 50 5.77 -9.14 -13.71
C LYS A 50 7.06 -9.73 -14.24
N ARG A 51 8.20 -9.54 -13.54
CA ARG A 51 9.49 -10.16 -13.90
C ARG A 51 9.46 -11.67 -13.85
N HIS A 52 8.63 -12.24 -12.98
CA HIS A 52 8.43 -13.71 -12.86
C HIS A 52 7.31 -14.26 -13.74
N GLY A 53 6.72 -13.42 -14.62
CA GLY A 53 5.65 -13.84 -15.53
C GLY A 53 4.30 -14.04 -14.84
N ILE A 54 4.14 -13.55 -13.60
CA ILE A 54 2.91 -13.65 -12.81
C ILE A 54 2.02 -12.44 -13.15
N SER A 55 0.78 -12.69 -13.53
CA SER A 55 -0.16 -11.67 -13.96
C SER A 55 -0.83 -10.99 -12.77
N VAL A 56 -0.90 -9.65 -12.81
CA VAL A 56 -1.67 -8.85 -11.85
C VAL A 56 -2.81 -8.16 -12.61
N PRO A 57 -4.06 -8.37 -12.20
CA PRO A 57 -4.56 -9.13 -11.06
C PRO A 57 -4.90 -10.60 -11.37
N GLY A 58 -4.59 -11.10 -12.57
CA GLY A 58 -5.02 -12.41 -13.04
C GLY A 58 -4.66 -13.54 -12.07
N ASP A 59 -3.37 -13.69 -11.78
CA ASP A 59 -2.87 -14.71 -10.86
C ASP A 59 -2.86 -14.18 -9.42
N VAL A 60 -2.31 -12.97 -9.20
CA VAL A 60 -2.15 -12.36 -7.87
C VAL A 60 -2.72 -10.94 -7.86
N ALA A 61 -3.68 -10.68 -6.99
CA ALA A 61 -4.19 -9.33 -6.73
C ALA A 61 -3.21 -8.56 -5.84
N VAL A 62 -3.04 -7.24 -6.09
CA VAL A 62 -2.16 -6.40 -5.27
C VAL A 62 -2.88 -5.14 -4.83
N THR A 63 -2.74 -4.79 -3.55
CA THR A 63 -3.26 -3.54 -2.99
C THR A 63 -2.17 -2.77 -2.27
N GLY A 64 -2.30 -1.45 -2.25
CA GLY A 64 -1.39 -0.53 -1.59
C GLY A 64 -2.09 0.31 -0.52
N TYR A 65 -1.40 1.35 -0.07
CA TYR A 65 -1.85 2.35 0.90
C TYR A 65 -1.18 3.68 0.59
N ASP A 66 -1.85 4.82 0.75
CA ASP A 66 -1.47 6.22 0.60
C ASP A 66 -2.12 6.95 -0.59
N ASP A 67 -2.63 6.25 -1.61
CA ASP A 67 -3.21 6.81 -2.85
C ASP A 67 -2.28 7.80 -3.56
N LEU A 68 -1.03 7.36 -3.75
CA LEU A 68 -0.05 8.14 -4.48
C LEU A 68 -0.42 8.26 -5.97
N GLU A 69 -0.19 9.42 -6.56
CA GLU A 69 -0.49 9.69 -7.98
C GLU A 69 0.18 8.68 -8.92
N VAL A 70 1.35 8.17 -8.56
CA VAL A 70 2.05 7.14 -9.33
C VAL A 70 1.23 5.85 -9.43
N GLY A 71 0.53 5.44 -8.37
CA GLY A 71 -0.30 4.24 -8.35
C GLY A 71 -1.45 4.28 -9.37
N ALA A 72 -2.06 5.46 -9.56
CA ALA A 72 -3.11 5.65 -10.56
C ALA A 72 -2.60 5.56 -12.00
N ARG A 73 -1.30 5.82 -12.23
CA ARG A 73 -0.66 5.82 -13.56
C ARG A 73 0.09 4.54 -13.89
N MET A 74 0.12 3.59 -12.97
CA MET A 74 0.71 2.26 -13.21
C MET A 74 -0.13 1.43 -14.17
N SER A 75 0.46 0.36 -14.67
CA SER A 75 -0.24 -0.69 -15.42
C SER A 75 0.10 -2.06 -14.84
N PRO A 76 -0.86 -2.73 -14.17
CA PRO A 76 -2.21 -2.25 -13.86
C PRO A 76 -2.21 -1.07 -12.87
N SER A 77 -3.25 -0.21 -12.93
CA SER A 77 -3.46 0.86 -11.96
C SER A 77 -3.78 0.28 -10.58
N LEU A 78 -3.19 0.89 -9.53
CA LEU A 78 -3.12 0.31 -8.19
C LEU A 78 -4.39 0.60 -7.36
N THR A 79 -5.03 -0.45 -6.87
CA THR A 79 -6.02 -0.38 -5.79
C THR A 79 -5.30 -0.02 -4.49
N THR A 80 -5.80 0.99 -3.78
CA THR A 80 -5.13 1.53 -2.60
C THR A 80 -6.12 2.13 -1.61
N VAL A 81 -5.64 2.47 -0.42
CA VAL A 81 -6.40 3.21 0.58
C VAL A 81 -6.00 4.67 0.54
N SER A 82 -6.97 5.54 0.30
CA SER A 82 -6.78 7.00 0.31
C SER A 82 -7.07 7.56 1.70
N GLN A 83 -6.23 8.49 2.14
CA GLN A 83 -6.41 9.27 3.36
C GLN A 83 -6.25 10.76 3.04
N ASP A 84 -7.02 11.62 3.71
CA ASP A 84 -6.90 13.06 3.53
C ASP A 84 -5.65 13.61 4.27
N ILE A 85 -4.48 13.41 3.64
CA ILE A 85 -3.18 13.87 4.17
C ILE A 85 -3.18 15.40 4.36
N ARG A 86 -3.88 16.13 3.48
CA ARG A 86 -3.93 17.61 3.55
C ARG A 86 -4.72 18.07 4.76
N ALA A 87 -5.91 17.52 5.00
CA ALA A 87 -6.70 17.82 6.19
C ALA A 87 -5.98 17.36 7.46
N GLY A 88 -5.32 16.18 7.42
CA GLY A 88 -4.49 15.68 8.52
C GLY A 88 -3.37 16.65 8.89
N GLY A 89 -2.60 17.12 7.90
CA GLY A 89 -1.53 18.09 8.10
C GLY A 89 -2.02 19.42 8.68
N ALA A 90 -3.11 19.96 8.13
CA ALA A 90 -3.72 21.19 8.64
C ALA A 90 -4.18 21.05 10.11
N GLN A 91 -4.78 19.90 10.45
CA GLN A 91 -5.22 19.63 11.81
C GLN A 91 -4.04 19.46 12.79
N LEU A 92 -2.94 18.84 12.36
CA LEU A 92 -1.72 18.74 13.18
C LEU A 92 -1.17 20.13 13.53
N VAL A 93 -1.05 21.03 12.55
CA VAL A 93 -0.60 22.42 12.78
C VAL A 93 -1.55 23.13 13.74
N LYS A 94 -2.86 23.01 13.52
CA LYS A 94 -3.87 23.63 14.40
C LYS A 94 -3.76 23.14 15.85
N LYS A 95 -3.55 21.84 16.04
CA LYS A 95 -3.36 21.25 17.38
C LYS A 95 -2.07 21.75 18.02
N MET A 96 -0.97 21.75 17.29
CA MET A 96 0.32 22.25 17.78
C MET A 96 0.21 23.71 18.24
N MET A 97 -0.40 24.58 17.46
CA MET A 97 -0.64 25.99 17.84
C MET A 97 -1.54 26.11 19.06
N GLY A 98 -2.54 25.23 19.19
CA GLY A 98 -3.37 25.15 20.38
C GLY A 98 -2.58 24.80 21.63
N MET A 99 -1.72 23.77 21.55
CA MET A 99 -0.87 23.33 22.66
C MET A 99 0.11 24.43 23.09
N LEU A 100 0.74 25.11 22.13
CA LEU A 100 1.64 26.26 22.41
C LEU A 100 0.91 27.41 23.10
N SER A 101 -0.41 27.55 22.88
CA SER A 101 -1.26 28.54 23.53
C SER A 101 -1.87 28.05 24.86
N GLY A 102 -1.40 26.92 25.41
CA GLY A 102 -1.90 26.35 26.66
C GLY A 102 -3.28 25.69 26.58
N LYS A 103 -3.82 25.44 25.37
CA LYS A 103 -5.10 24.77 25.18
C LYS A 103 -4.94 23.26 25.26
N GLN A 104 -5.90 22.58 25.86
CA GLN A 104 -6.00 21.13 25.73
C GLN A 104 -6.47 20.76 24.32
N VAL A 105 -5.78 19.81 23.70
CA VAL A 105 -6.16 19.28 22.39
C VAL A 105 -6.61 17.81 22.52
N ARG A 106 -7.63 17.45 21.76
CA ARG A 106 -8.16 16.08 21.73
C ARG A 106 -7.63 15.36 20.48
N ASP A 107 -7.65 14.03 20.52
CA ASP A 107 -7.34 13.21 19.35
C ASP A 107 -8.31 13.50 18.21
N SER A 108 -7.86 13.30 16.99
CA SER A 108 -8.68 13.37 15.79
C SER A 108 -8.48 12.09 14.99
N ILE A 109 -9.59 11.52 14.55
CA ILE A 109 -9.62 10.38 13.66
C ILE A 109 -10.09 10.90 12.30
N PHE A 110 -9.43 10.48 11.24
CA PHE A 110 -9.82 10.76 9.87
C PHE A 110 -10.27 9.48 9.20
N ASP A 111 -11.36 9.57 8.46
CA ASP A 111 -11.82 8.45 7.66
C ASP A 111 -10.87 8.20 6.49
N SER A 112 -10.67 6.94 6.17
CA SER A 112 -9.98 6.49 4.97
C SER A 112 -10.98 5.86 4.01
N SER A 113 -10.66 5.85 2.73
CA SER A 113 -11.51 5.26 1.70
C SER A 113 -10.71 4.31 0.80
N LEU A 114 -11.33 3.20 0.42
CA LEU A 114 -10.76 2.28 -0.55
C LEU A 114 -10.98 2.82 -1.97
N VAL A 115 -9.90 2.96 -2.71
CA VAL A 115 -9.91 3.34 -4.13
C VAL A 115 -9.63 2.10 -4.95
N VAL A 116 -10.67 1.48 -5.48
CA VAL A 116 -10.57 0.24 -6.27
C VAL A 116 -10.11 0.58 -7.68
N ARG A 117 -9.04 -0.11 -8.15
CA ARG A 117 -8.47 -0.01 -9.49
C ARG A 117 -8.14 -1.39 -10.06
N GLU A 118 -7.47 -1.43 -11.20
CA GLU A 118 -7.21 -2.66 -11.96
C GLU A 118 -6.44 -3.74 -11.19
N SER A 119 -5.50 -3.37 -10.31
CA SER A 119 -4.59 -4.33 -9.65
C SER A 119 -5.28 -5.34 -8.72
N SER A 120 -6.57 -5.16 -8.42
CA SER A 120 -7.36 -6.10 -7.62
C SER A 120 -8.65 -6.57 -8.31
N LEU A 121 -8.96 -6.05 -9.51
CA LEU A 121 -10.16 -6.43 -10.27
C LEU A 121 -9.82 -7.60 -11.20
N ARG A 122 -10.08 -8.83 -10.75
CA ARG A 122 -10.04 -10.00 -11.65
C ARG A 122 -11.20 -9.90 -12.64
N GLY A 123 -10.92 -9.94 -13.94
CA GLY A 123 -11.93 -9.88 -14.98
C GLY A 123 -12.93 -11.03 -14.82
N GLY A 124 -14.22 -10.68 -14.58
CA GLY A 124 -15.32 -11.66 -14.49
C GLY A 124 -16.28 -11.48 -13.31
N GLN A 125 -16.25 -10.35 -12.59
CA GLN A 125 -17.33 -9.98 -11.67
C GLN A 125 -17.97 -8.67 -12.07
#